data_c515855d1c3a4fa1b59340788a1374a2
#
_entry.id   c515855d1c3a4fa1b59340788a1374a2
#
_cell.length_a   1.000
_cell.length_b   1.000
_cell.length_c   1.000
_cell.angle_alpha   90.00
_cell.angle_beta   90.00
_cell.angle_gamma   90.00
#
_symmetry.space_group_name_H-M   'P 1'
#
loop_
_entity.id
_entity.type
_entity.pdbx_description
1 polymer ?
#
loop_
_entity_poly.entity_id
_entity_poly.type
_entity_poly.pdbx_seq_one_letter_code
_entity_poly.pdbx_strand_id
1 'polypeptide(L)'
;MRFDPSPAAIWRKYERDRDYKRSIGLYDRVRRNEAFYLGRQWEGLRVQSLDPLIFNVLRRCVNLFVSMLVSDDVAVHAQPFDMDDKGRKTARILERAFASAIERSGVKALGRPLLKNACVDGDACFYIHFDPALETGQAVKGDIAVELIDSMNICFGNPACDEVQRQPYLMIAMRRDVDEVRQEAKANGMGADEVEAIVPDDNSDYLRYRLNGENDRVTVLLHMRRTEHGVSFCKTTRTATVMREKELPYRYYPVTHLCWNRVRGSCHGESPLTEAIPNQIAINKLYSMYVQCIKQVAFPKIIYDMTRFPSGWSNDVGKAVGMRGNPNEAIATAFKAPDISSQVLGLLKQMMTDTAELMGASEASLGTVKPDNTSAIIAVQNATAAPLELTKMEFYRFTEDWARIFLDLMGAHYGVRTVVITDEMGEEPVRQPFDFSTLAGQDMRLQVDVGAASYWSETMQTMTNDHLLESGVITDPLVYLENVPDYQVRGKNDLLHALRMQRQQQKEENANANQPQAEQQ
;
A
#
# COMPACT_ATOMS: atom_id res chain seq x y z
N MET A 1 -26.40 15.88 -22.23
CA MET A 1 -26.34 17.15 -21.47
C MET A 1 -24.96 17.75 -21.68
N ARG A 2 -24.84 18.99 -22.11
CA ARG A 2 -23.54 19.63 -22.34
C ARG A 2 -22.83 19.79 -20.98
N PHE A 3 -21.57 19.44 -20.90
CA PHE A 3 -20.79 19.60 -19.65
C PHE A 3 -20.63 21.08 -19.32
N ASP A 4 -20.90 21.44 -18.07
CA ASP A 4 -20.68 22.79 -17.53
C ASP A 4 -19.39 22.78 -16.68
N PRO A 5 -18.30 23.42 -17.15
CA PRO A 5 -17.02 23.47 -16.44
C PRO A 5 -16.96 24.52 -15.34
N SER A 6 -18.08 25.21 -15.06
CA SER A 6 -18.08 26.27 -14.03
C SER A 6 -17.75 25.72 -12.64
N PRO A 7 -17.01 26.49 -11.82
CA PRO A 7 -16.68 26.10 -10.45
C PRO A 7 -17.91 25.66 -9.64
N ALA A 8 -19.01 26.39 -9.77
CA ALA A 8 -20.26 26.09 -9.07
C ALA A 8 -20.89 24.76 -9.50
N ALA A 9 -20.81 24.38 -10.79
CA ALA A 9 -21.35 23.12 -11.27
C ALA A 9 -20.51 21.93 -10.81
N ILE A 10 -19.18 22.06 -10.82
CA ILE A 10 -18.24 21.03 -10.34
C ILE A 10 -18.38 20.88 -8.83
N TRP A 11 -18.47 22.00 -8.09
CA TRP A 11 -18.63 21.96 -6.65
C TRP A 11 -19.94 21.27 -6.20
N ARG A 12 -21.05 21.49 -6.91
CA ARG A 12 -22.31 20.75 -6.66
C ARG A 12 -22.17 19.23 -6.85
N LYS A 13 -21.39 18.78 -7.84
CA LYS A 13 -21.12 17.34 -8.01
C LYS A 13 -20.32 16.78 -6.83
N TYR A 14 -19.35 17.55 -6.36
CA TYR A 14 -18.55 17.22 -5.21
C TYR A 14 -19.37 17.15 -3.91
N GLU A 15 -20.26 18.13 -3.65
CA GLU A 15 -21.17 18.09 -2.50
C GLU A 15 -22.08 16.85 -2.53
N ARG A 16 -22.58 16.48 -3.69
CA ARG A 16 -23.38 15.26 -3.87
C ARG A 16 -22.60 13.99 -3.53
N ASP A 17 -21.33 13.90 -3.92
CA ASP A 17 -20.45 12.77 -3.55
C ASP A 17 -20.17 12.76 -2.04
N ARG A 18 -19.94 13.93 -1.43
CA ARG A 18 -19.79 14.03 0.01
C ARG A 18 -21.03 13.56 0.77
N ASP A 19 -22.21 13.92 0.30
CA ASP A 19 -23.48 13.49 0.91
C ASP A 19 -23.65 11.97 0.78
N TYR A 20 -23.27 11.39 -0.36
CA TYR A 20 -23.22 9.95 -0.52
C TYR A 20 -22.25 9.30 0.47
N LYS A 21 -21.01 9.77 0.59
CA LYS A 21 -20.03 9.24 1.54
C LYS A 21 -20.48 9.35 2.99
N ARG A 22 -21.18 10.44 3.35
CA ARG A 22 -21.81 10.60 4.67
C ARG A 22 -22.94 9.57 4.87
N SER A 23 -23.78 9.37 3.86
CA SER A 23 -24.90 8.42 3.95
C SER A 23 -24.46 6.97 4.17
N ILE A 24 -23.30 6.56 3.63
CA ILE A 24 -22.70 5.24 3.85
C ILE A 24 -21.76 5.19 5.08
N GLY A 25 -21.63 6.30 5.81
CA GLY A 25 -20.79 6.40 7.01
C GLY A 25 -19.28 6.27 6.75
N LEU A 26 -18.80 6.53 5.51
CA LEU A 26 -17.41 6.33 5.12
C LEU A 26 -16.44 7.13 6.01
N TYR A 27 -16.73 8.42 6.24
CA TYR A 27 -15.85 9.30 7.02
C TYR A 27 -15.67 8.82 8.47
N ASP A 28 -16.76 8.40 9.12
CA ASP A 28 -16.71 7.95 10.50
C ASP A 28 -16.03 6.58 10.60
N ARG A 29 -16.28 5.70 9.63
CA ARG A 29 -15.65 4.37 9.54
C ARG A 29 -14.15 4.49 9.38
N VAL A 30 -13.66 5.30 8.42
CA VAL A 30 -12.24 5.51 8.16
C VAL A 30 -11.55 6.09 9.41
N ARG A 31 -12.10 7.15 10.00
CA ARG A 31 -11.53 7.77 11.21
C ARG A 31 -11.47 6.80 12.38
N ARG A 32 -12.53 6.01 12.57
CA ARG A 32 -12.59 5.02 13.64
C ARG A 32 -11.57 3.90 13.44
N ASN A 33 -11.50 3.35 12.23
CA ASN A 33 -10.54 2.29 11.90
C ASN A 33 -9.10 2.76 12.11
N GLU A 34 -8.77 3.97 11.64
CA GLU A 34 -7.45 4.55 11.84
C GLU A 34 -7.14 4.79 13.32
N ALA A 35 -8.07 5.30 14.10
CA ALA A 35 -7.90 5.49 15.54
C ALA A 35 -7.58 4.16 16.23
N PHE A 36 -8.30 3.08 15.87
CA PHE A 36 -8.04 1.75 16.41
C PHE A 36 -6.70 1.18 15.97
N TYR A 37 -6.32 1.35 14.71
CA TYR A 37 -5.00 0.95 14.22
C TYR A 37 -3.86 1.68 14.96
N LEU A 38 -3.99 3.00 15.17
CA LEU A 38 -2.99 3.84 15.85
C LEU A 38 -2.95 3.63 17.36
N GLY A 39 -3.88 2.87 17.95
CA GLY A 39 -3.95 2.64 19.38
C GLY A 39 -4.76 3.69 20.16
N ARG A 40 -5.49 4.59 19.50
CA ARG A 40 -6.39 5.54 20.14
C ARG A 40 -7.77 4.91 20.40
N GLN A 41 -7.77 3.73 21.02
CA GLN A 41 -8.93 2.85 21.10
C GLN A 41 -9.92 3.22 22.22
N TRP A 42 -9.53 4.14 23.11
CA TRP A 42 -10.36 4.64 24.20
C TRP A 42 -11.01 6.00 23.91
N GLU A 43 -10.69 6.63 22.77
CA GLU A 43 -11.31 7.89 22.35
C GLU A 43 -12.83 7.71 22.22
N GLY A 44 -13.59 8.63 22.84
CA GLY A 44 -15.06 8.60 22.85
C GLY A 44 -15.70 7.58 23.82
N LEU A 45 -14.92 6.75 24.50
CA LEU A 45 -15.41 5.81 25.50
C LEU A 45 -15.27 6.40 26.91
N ARG A 46 -16.39 6.63 27.59
CA ARG A 46 -16.38 7.02 29.01
C ARG A 46 -16.18 5.78 29.87
N VAL A 47 -14.99 5.63 30.42
CA VAL A 47 -14.66 4.53 31.34
C VAL A 47 -14.30 5.15 32.68
N GLN A 48 -15.22 5.08 33.64
CA GLN A 48 -14.94 5.50 35.00
C GLN A 48 -14.16 4.41 35.73
N SER A 49 -13.05 4.78 36.35
CA SER A 49 -12.29 3.94 37.29
C SER A 49 -11.51 2.75 36.69
N LEU A 50 -11.36 2.64 35.38
CA LEU A 50 -10.50 1.64 34.74
C LEU A 50 -9.25 2.28 34.13
N ASP A 51 -8.11 1.61 34.24
CA ASP A 51 -6.91 2.00 33.50
C ASP A 51 -7.13 1.70 32.00
N PRO A 52 -6.89 2.64 31.09
CA PRO A 52 -7.10 2.45 29.67
C PRO A 52 -5.98 1.61 29.03
N LEU A 53 -5.98 0.32 29.26
CA LEU A 53 -5.00 -0.60 28.68
C LEU A 53 -5.39 -0.97 27.25
N ILE A 54 -4.39 -1.11 26.38
CA ILE A 54 -4.57 -1.38 24.95
C ILE A 54 -3.73 -2.59 24.55
N PHE A 55 -4.41 -3.65 24.08
CA PHE A 55 -3.79 -4.82 23.46
C PHE A 55 -4.16 -4.82 21.98
N ASN A 56 -3.38 -4.13 21.17
CA ASN A 56 -3.73 -3.86 19.76
C ASN A 56 -3.51 -5.08 18.87
N VAL A 57 -4.46 -6.03 18.90
CA VAL A 57 -4.47 -7.22 18.03
C VAL A 57 -4.65 -6.79 16.57
N LEU A 58 -5.53 -5.80 16.31
CA LEU A 58 -5.84 -5.31 14.97
C LEU A 58 -4.61 -4.81 14.23
N ARG A 59 -3.77 -4.00 14.90
CA ARG A 59 -2.53 -3.49 14.30
C ARG A 59 -1.58 -4.62 13.93
N ARG A 60 -1.51 -5.67 14.75
CA ARG A 60 -0.67 -6.83 14.49
C ARG A 60 -1.14 -7.57 13.24
N CYS A 61 -2.45 -7.76 13.08
CA CYS A 61 -3.03 -8.39 11.89
C CYS A 61 -2.80 -7.56 10.63
N VAL A 62 -3.04 -6.24 10.66
CA VAL A 62 -2.79 -5.36 9.52
C VAL A 62 -1.33 -5.41 9.08
N ASN A 63 -0.39 -5.31 10.03
CA ASN A 63 1.03 -5.36 9.71
C ASN A 63 1.42 -6.70 9.09
N LEU A 64 0.84 -7.80 9.56
CA LEU A 64 1.03 -9.13 8.97
C LEU A 64 0.53 -9.15 7.51
N PHE A 65 -0.71 -8.74 7.27
CA PHE A 65 -1.31 -8.75 5.93
C PHE A 65 -0.51 -7.89 4.94
N VAL A 66 -0.15 -6.68 5.35
CA VAL A 66 0.67 -5.78 4.52
C VAL A 66 2.04 -6.40 4.23
N SER A 67 2.69 -7.01 5.23
CA SER A 67 4.00 -7.63 5.03
C SER A 67 3.94 -8.83 4.08
N MET A 68 2.88 -9.62 4.14
CA MET A 68 2.68 -10.77 3.24
C MET A 68 2.44 -10.32 1.78
N LEU A 69 1.65 -9.26 1.57
CA LEU A 69 1.36 -8.77 0.23
C LEU A 69 2.52 -7.98 -0.39
N VAL A 70 3.30 -7.23 0.42
CA VAL A 70 4.48 -6.48 -0.05
C VAL A 70 5.65 -7.41 -0.38
N SER A 71 5.73 -8.59 0.25
CA SER A 71 6.84 -9.53 0.01
C SER A 71 6.85 -10.10 -1.42
N ASP A 72 5.72 -10.03 -2.13
CA ASP A 72 5.66 -10.43 -3.52
C ASP A 72 6.28 -9.33 -4.39
N ASP A 73 7.44 -9.59 -4.98
CA ASP A 73 8.00 -8.69 -5.99
C ASP A 73 7.21 -8.88 -7.29
N VAL A 74 6.43 -7.86 -7.59
CA VAL A 74 5.60 -7.85 -8.79
C VAL A 74 6.41 -7.26 -9.92
N ALA A 75 6.84 -8.10 -10.86
CA ALA A 75 7.47 -7.69 -12.10
C ALA A 75 6.39 -7.49 -13.19
N VAL A 76 6.51 -6.40 -13.93
CA VAL A 76 5.63 -6.12 -15.06
C VAL A 76 6.44 -6.20 -16.33
N HIS A 77 6.07 -7.11 -17.21
CA HIS A 77 6.66 -7.27 -18.53
C HIS A 77 5.71 -6.75 -19.61
N ALA A 78 6.20 -5.84 -20.44
CA ALA A 78 5.48 -5.32 -21.60
C ALA A 78 5.92 -6.10 -22.85
N GLN A 79 4.98 -6.83 -23.46
CA GLN A 79 5.24 -7.60 -24.67
C GLN A 79 4.41 -7.02 -25.83
N PRO A 80 5.03 -6.72 -27.00
CA PRO A 80 4.28 -6.38 -28.19
C PRO A 80 3.54 -7.62 -28.73
N PHE A 81 2.42 -7.39 -29.42
CA PHE A 81 1.68 -8.49 -30.05
C PHE A 81 2.44 -9.15 -31.21
N ASP A 82 3.21 -8.36 -31.96
CA ASP A 82 4.02 -8.86 -33.07
C ASP A 82 5.40 -9.29 -32.58
N MET A 83 5.69 -10.58 -32.77
CA MET A 83 6.94 -11.23 -32.34
C MET A 83 8.02 -11.24 -33.45
N ASP A 84 8.00 -10.30 -34.39
CA ASP A 84 9.07 -10.14 -35.34
C ASP A 84 10.35 -9.59 -34.67
N ASP A 85 11.49 -9.56 -35.39
CA ASP A 85 12.75 -9.11 -34.81
C ASP A 85 12.72 -7.63 -34.37
N LYS A 86 11.90 -6.81 -35.03
CA LYS A 86 11.67 -5.41 -34.60
C LYS A 86 10.83 -5.35 -33.32
N GLY A 87 9.79 -6.18 -33.23
CA GLY A 87 8.95 -6.29 -32.06
C GLY A 87 9.75 -6.72 -30.82
N ARG A 88 10.66 -7.70 -30.96
CA ARG A 88 11.53 -8.14 -29.86
C ARG A 88 12.49 -7.04 -29.37
N LYS A 89 13.09 -6.26 -30.28
CA LYS A 89 13.94 -5.12 -29.90
C LYS A 89 13.13 -4.04 -29.20
N THR A 90 11.95 -3.71 -29.72
CA THR A 90 11.03 -2.75 -29.09
C THR A 90 10.61 -3.20 -27.69
N ALA A 91 10.32 -4.47 -27.50
CA ALA A 91 9.97 -5.03 -26.20
C ALA A 91 11.08 -4.85 -25.16
N ARG A 92 12.33 -5.14 -25.52
CA ARG A 92 13.49 -4.95 -24.63
C ARG A 92 13.69 -3.48 -24.24
N ILE A 93 13.56 -2.55 -25.22
CA ILE A 93 13.66 -1.12 -24.97
C ILE A 93 12.59 -0.68 -23.97
N LEU A 94 11.34 -1.09 -24.22
CA LEU A 94 10.19 -0.77 -23.36
C LEU A 94 10.36 -1.32 -21.95
N GLU A 95 10.77 -2.58 -21.82
CA GLU A 95 10.99 -3.21 -20.53
C GLU A 95 12.00 -2.43 -19.69
N ARG A 96 13.14 -2.05 -20.30
CA ARG A 96 14.15 -1.22 -19.61
C ARG A 96 13.67 0.20 -19.30
N ALA A 97 12.99 0.85 -20.24
CA ALA A 97 12.43 2.18 -20.02
C ALA A 97 11.36 2.16 -18.93
N PHE A 98 10.51 1.12 -18.92
CA PHE A 98 9.45 0.93 -17.95
C PHE A 98 10.03 0.66 -16.54
N ALA A 99 11.02 -0.25 -16.43
CA ALA A 99 11.72 -0.50 -15.17
C ALA A 99 12.37 0.78 -14.61
N SER A 100 13.01 1.58 -15.47
CA SER A 100 13.60 2.86 -15.08
C SER A 100 12.54 3.90 -14.66
N ALA A 101 11.38 3.93 -15.32
CA ALA A 101 10.28 4.82 -14.93
C ALA A 101 9.67 4.41 -13.57
N ILE A 102 9.51 3.11 -13.32
CA ILE A 102 9.08 2.56 -12.02
C ILE A 102 10.05 2.97 -10.90
N GLU A 103 11.35 2.84 -11.14
CA GLU A 103 12.37 3.19 -10.15
C GLU A 103 12.34 4.69 -9.83
N ARG A 104 12.31 5.55 -10.86
CA ARG A 104 12.31 7.02 -10.68
C ARG A 104 11.02 7.53 -10.05
N SER A 105 9.87 6.96 -10.39
CA SER A 105 8.57 7.36 -9.81
C SER A 105 8.42 6.96 -8.34
N GLY A 106 9.25 6.04 -7.84
CA GLY A 106 9.17 5.53 -6.48
C GLY A 106 7.88 4.74 -6.18
N VAL A 107 7.15 4.29 -7.20
CA VAL A 107 5.84 3.62 -7.03
C VAL A 107 5.93 2.36 -6.16
N LYS A 108 7.07 1.62 -6.22
CA LYS A 108 7.30 0.46 -5.35
C LYS A 108 7.31 0.85 -3.86
N ALA A 109 7.89 2.00 -3.50
CA ALA A 109 7.90 2.48 -2.12
C ALA A 109 6.50 2.85 -1.62
N LEU A 110 5.60 3.25 -2.52
CA LEU A 110 4.20 3.57 -2.21
C LEU A 110 3.31 2.32 -2.03
N GLY A 111 3.77 1.14 -2.42
CA GLY A 111 3.01 -0.11 -2.28
C GLY A 111 2.63 -0.42 -0.83
N ARG A 112 3.56 -0.26 0.11
CA ARG A 112 3.29 -0.48 1.54
C ARG A 112 2.28 0.51 2.13
N PRO A 113 2.41 1.83 1.95
CA PRO A 113 1.38 2.80 2.36
C PRO A 113 0.03 2.54 1.69
N LEU A 114 -0.01 2.19 0.40
CA LEU A 114 -1.23 1.87 -0.32
C LEU A 114 -1.97 0.69 0.32
N LEU A 115 -1.30 -0.44 0.50
CA LEU A 115 -1.87 -1.65 1.09
C LEU A 115 -2.34 -1.42 2.53
N LYS A 116 -1.56 -0.65 3.31
CA LYS A 116 -1.96 -0.25 4.65
C LYS A 116 -3.25 0.59 4.62
N ASN A 117 -3.33 1.60 3.74
CA ASN A 117 -4.52 2.44 3.63
C ASN A 117 -5.72 1.62 3.15
N ALA A 118 -5.57 0.77 2.14
CA ALA A 118 -6.63 -0.12 1.68
C ALA A 118 -7.13 -1.06 2.79
N CYS A 119 -6.22 -1.63 3.59
CA CYS A 119 -6.59 -2.50 4.70
C CYS A 119 -7.33 -1.75 5.82
N VAL A 120 -6.89 -0.54 6.17
CA VAL A 120 -7.46 0.26 7.28
C VAL A 120 -8.73 0.99 6.87
N ASP A 121 -8.73 1.61 5.69
CA ASP A 121 -9.83 2.46 5.21
C ASP A 121 -10.88 1.65 4.43
N GLY A 122 -10.47 0.54 3.81
CA GLY A 122 -11.26 -0.30 2.92
C GLY A 122 -10.87 -0.19 1.46
N ASP A 123 -10.33 0.94 1.03
CA ASP A 123 -9.83 1.20 -0.32
C ASP A 123 -8.76 2.30 -0.32
N ALA A 124 -7.96 2.33 -1.39
CA ALA A 124 -6.96 3.37 -1.65
C ALA A 124 -6.74 3.53 -3.15
N CYS A 125 -6.26 4.70 -3.57
CA CYS A 125 -6.04 5.02 -4.97
C CYS A 125 -4.63 5.53 -5.23
N PHE A 126 -4.10 5.26 -6.43
CA PHE A 126 -3.02 6.05 -6.99
C PHE A 126 -3.57 7.05 -8.01
N TYR A 127 -3.07 8.26 -7.94
CA TYR A 127 -3.15 9.24 -9.01
C TYR A 127 -1.78 9.31 -9.70
N ILE A 128 -1.75 9.01 -10.98
CA ILE A 128 -0.55 8.88 -11.79
C ILE A 128 -0.57 10.01 -12.82
N HIS A 129 0.39 10.90 -12.79
CA HIS A 129 0.41 12.04 -13.69
C HIS A 129 1.81 12.33 -14.20
N PHE A 130 1.89 13.09 -15.28
CA PHE A 130 3.15 13.58 -15.79
C PHE A 130 3.47 14.93 -15.14
N ASP A 131 4.60 15.01 -14.45
CA ASP A 131 5.11 16.24 -13.87
C ASP A 131 6.22 16.83 -14.77
N PRO A 132 5.97 17.96 -15.46
CA PRO A 132 6.96 18.57 -16.36
C PRO A 132 8.14 19.22 -15.61
N ALA A 133 8.05 19.42 -14.29
CA ALA A 133 9.09 20.05 -13.50
C ALA A 133 10.24 19.08 -13.13
N LEU A 134 10.00 17.77 -13.19
CA LEU A 134 10.99 16.77 -12.83
C LEU A 134 12.16 16.75 -13.83
N GLU A 135 13.38 16.84 -13.32
CA GLU A 135 14.59 16.77 -14.12
C GLU A 135 15.12 15.34 -14.22
N THR A 136 15.15 14.79 -15.42
CA THR A 136 15.55 13.40 -15.68
C THR A 136 16.90 13.28 -16.40
N GLY A 137 17.54 14.40 -16.75
CA GLY A 137 18.74 14.42 -17.60
C GLY A 137 18.48 14.03 -19.06
N GLN A 138 17.23 13.89 -19.48
CA GLN A 138 16.80 13.62 -20.85
C GLN A 138 16.57 14.93 -21.62
N ALA A 139 16.55 14.86 -22.96
CA ALA A 139 16.28 16.01 -23.81
C ALA A 139 14.86 16.60 -23.56
N VAL A 140 13.88 15.73 -23.31
CA VAL A 140 12.53 16.10 -22.91
C VAL A 140 12.45 16.06 -21.38
N LYS A 141 12.19 17.23 -20.76
CA LYS A 141 12.00 17.36 -19.30
C LYS A 141 10.67 16.73 -18.87
N GLY A 142 10.59 16.43 -17.59
CA GLY A 142 9.41 15.86 -16.94
C GLY A 142 9.48 14.34 -16.83
N ASP A 143 8.75 13.78 -15.87
CA ASP A 143 8.61 12.34 -15.67
C ASP A 143 7.26 12.00 -15.05
N ILE A 144 6.96 10.70 -14.94
CA ILE A 144 5.74 10.21 -14.30
C ILE A 144 5.91 10.30 -12.79
N ALA A 145 4.95 10.96 -12.13
CA ALA A 145 4.80 11.03 -10.70
C ALA A 145 3.57 10.23 -10.24
N VAL A 146 3.65 9.65 -9.06
CA VAL A 146 2.58 8.86 -8.44
C VAL A 146 2.25 9.43 -7.07
N GLU A 147 0.98 9.73 -6.85
CA GLU A 147 0.47 10.20 -5.57
C GLU A 147 -0.52 9.20 -4.98
N LEU A 148 -0.40 8.94 -3.68
CA LEU A 148 -1.36 8.13 -2.93
C LEU A 148 -2.54 9.01 -2.50
N ILE A 149 -3.73 8.63 -2.92
CA ILE A 149 -4.97 9.34 -2.61
C ILE A 149 -5.81 8.52 -1.64
N ASP A 150 -6.23 9.14 -0.57
CA ASP A 150 -7.11 8.51 0.43
C ASP A 150 -8.53 8.30 -0.13
N SER A 151 -9.20 7.27 0.33
CA SER A 151 -10.59 6.94 -0.01
C SER A 151 -11.58 8.10 0.20
N MET A 152 -11.31 8.94 1.19
CA MET A 152 -12.14 10.12 1.47
C MET A 152 -12.02 11.21 0.41
N ASN A 153 -10.89 11.28 -0.32
CA ASN A 153 -10.52 12.36 -1.22
C ASN A 153 -10.78 12.05 -2.70
N ILE A 154 -11.09 10.82 -3.05
CA ILE A 154 -11.51 10.43 -4.41
C ILE A 154 -13.03 10.41 -4.52
N CYS A 155 -13.59 11.02 -5.56
CA CYS A 155 -15.01 11.07 -5.84
C CYS A 155 -15.33 10.37 -7.16
N PHE A 156 -16.28 9.44 -7.12
CA PHE A 156 -16.70 8.65 -8.27
C PHE A 156 -18.03 9.19 -8.82
N GLY A 157 -18.09 9.39 -10.13
CA GLY A 157 -19.29 9.93 -10.79
C GLY A 157 -20.52 9.04 -10.71
N ASN A 158 -20.29 7.72 -10.62
CA ASN A 158 -21.31 6.72 -10.35
C ASN A 158 -20.89 5.83 -9.18
N PRO A 159 -21.38 6.08 -7.97
CA PRO A 159 -21.01 5.31 -6.80
C PRO A 159 -21.36 3.82 -6.84
N ALA A 160 -22.27 3.41 -7.72
CA ALA A 160 -22.65 1.99 -7.87
C ALA A 160 -21.75 1.21 -8.84
N CYS A 161 -20.83 1.90 -9.54
CA CYS A 161 -19.89 1.28 -10.46
C CYS A 161 -18.52 1.15 -9.78
N ASP A 162 -18.00 -0.05 -9.69
CA ASP A 162 -16.72 -0.37 -9.09
C ASP A 162 -15.50 -0.24 -10.03
N GLU A 163 -15.77 -0.10 -11.35
CA GLU A 163 -14.72 0.06 -12.35
C GLU A 163 -14.38 1.53 -12.59
N VAL A 164 -13.15 1.94 -12.26
CA VAL A 164 -12.66 3.32 -12.44
C VAL A 164 -12.78 3.77 -13.89
N GLN A 165 -12.41 2.92 -14.83
CA GLN A 165 -12.37 3.27 -16.24
C GLN A 165 -13.76 3.41 -16.90
N ARG A 166 -14.82 2.94 -16.23
CA ARG A 166 -16.22 3.10 -16.66
C ARG A 166 -16.93 4.28 -15.97
N GLN A 167 -16.23 5.00 -15.12
CA GLN A 167 -16.81 6.16 -14.44
C GLN A 167 -17.15 7.28 -15.46
N PRO A 168 -18.28 7.95 -15.32
CA PRO A 168 -18.63 9.09 -16.17
C PRO A 168 -17.71 10.30 -15.92
N TYR A 169 -17.22 10.45 -14.71
CA TYR A 169 -16.19 11.39 -14.31
C TYR A 169 -15.55 10.93 -12.98
N LEU A 170 -14.36 11.44 -12.72
CA LEU A 170 -13.67 11.31 -11.44
C LEU A 170 -13.32 12.69 -10.92
N MET A 171 -13.26 12.85 -9.60
CA MET A 171 -12.71 14.04 -8.98
C MET A 171 -11.77 13.66 -7.86
N ILE A 172 -10.66 14.38 -7.77
CA ILE A 172 -9.73 14.30 -6.64
C ILE A 172 -9.81 15.64 -5.92
N ALA A 173 -10.09 15.59 -4.62
CA ALA A 173 -10.09 16.73 -3.78
C ALA A 173 -8.77 16.84 -3.03
N MET A 174 -8.09 17.96 -3.16
CA MET A 174 -6.78 18.23 -2.58
C MET A 174 -6.86 19.47 -1.70
N ARG A 175 -6.23 19.40 -0.52
CA ARG A 175 -6.11 20.54 0.37
C ARG A 175 -4.75 21.18 0.16
N ARG A 176 -4.71 22.40 -0.37
CA ARG A 176 -3.48 23.10 -0.73
C ARG A 176 -3.44 24.52 -0.15
N ASP A 177 -2.24 25.03 -0.01
CA ASP A 177 -2.02 26.41 0.37
C ASP A 177 -2.60 27.38 -0.68
N VAL A 178 -3.23 28.47 -0.22
CA VAL A 178 -3.90 29.43 -1.11
C VAL A 178 -2.90 30.12 -2.04
N ASP A 179 -1.71 30.46 -1.54
CA ASP A 179 -0.72 31.17 -2.34
C ASP A 179 -0.11 30.28 -3.42
N GLU A 180 0.10 29.00 -3.11
CA GLU A 180 0.51 27.99 -4.13
C GLU A 180 -0.55 27.86 -5.23
N VAL A 181 -1.83 27.77 -4.85
CA VAL A 181 -2.93 27.64 -5.83
C VAL A 181 -3.10 28.90 -6.67
N ARG A 182 -2.89 30.09 -6.08
CA ARG A 182 -2.87 31.36 -6.82
C ARG A 182 -1.71 31.43 -7.82
N GLN A 183 -0.53 30.94 -7.43
CA GLN A 183 0.62 30.87 -8.34
C GLN A 183 0.35 29.89 -9.49
N GLU A 184 -0.22 28.71 -9.21
CA GLU A 184 -0.63 27.75 -10.23
C GLU A 184 -1.68 28.35 -11.18
N ALA A 185 -2.68 29.05 -10.67
CA ALA A 185 -3.70 29.71 -11.49
C ALA A 185 -3.09 30.78 -12.41
N LYS A 186 -2.15 31.59 -11.92
CA LYS A 186 -1.40 32.54 -12.75
C LYS A 186 -0.59 31.85 -13.85
N ALA A 187 0.10 30.75 -13.52
CA ALA A 187 0.85 29.97 -14.49
C ALA A 187 -0.05 29.34 -15.56
N ASN A 188 -1.30 28.99 -15.22
CA ASN A 188 -2.32 28.50 -16.15
C ASN A 188 -3.02 29.63 -16.96
N GLY A 189 -2.61 30.89 -16.80
CA GLY A 189 -3.14 32.02 -17.57
C GLY A 189 -4.52 32.50 -17.11
N MET A 190 -4.86 32.31 -15.82
CA MET A 190 -6.09 32.85 -15.24
C MET A 190 -5.99 34.35 -15.01
N GLY A 191 -7.11 35.07 -15.16
CA GLY A 191 -7.19 36.52 -14.95
C GLY A 191 -6.96 36.91 -13.49
N ALA A 192 -6.58 38.17 -13.26
CA ALA A 192 -6.33 38.67 -11.91
C ALA A 192 -7.55 38.49 -10.99
N ASP A 193 -8.76 38.77 -11.49
CA ASP A 193 -10.01 38.65 -10.76
C ASP A 193 -10.29 37.17 -10.36
N GLU A 194 -9.97 36.20 -11.25
CA GLU A 194 -10.11 34.78 -10.98
C GLU A 194 -9.11 34.31 -9.90
N VAL A 195 -7.90 34.86 -9.92
CA VAL A 195 -6.85 34.55 -8.93
C VAL A 195 -7.20 35.10 -7.55
N GLU A 196 -7.73 36.36 -7.48
CA GLU A 196 -8.17 36.98 -6.23
C GLU A 196 -9.39 36.27 -5.63
N ALA A 197 -10.26 35.71 -6.47
CA ALA A 197 -11.42 34.93 -6.04
C ALA A 197 -11.02 33.57 -5.38
N ILE A 198 -9.75 33.15 -5.41
CA ILE A 198 -9.25 32.00 -4.66
C ILE A 198 -9.08 32.42 -3.20
N VAL A 199 -10.01 31.99 -2.36
CA VAL A 199 -10.05 32.30 -0.92
C VAL A 199 -9.98 31.02 -0.10
N PRO A 200 -9.46 31.08 1.13
CA PRO A 200 -9.46 29.94 2.04
C PRO A 200 -10.88 29.41 2.28
N ASP A 201 -10.99 28.11 2.50
CA ASP A 201 -12.25 27.49 2.89
C ASP A 201 -12.07 26.62 4.14
N ASP A 202 -13.15 26.44 4.91
CA ASP A 202 -13.21 25.54 6.06
C ASP A 202 -13.86 24.20 5.65
N ASN A 203 -13.11 23.34 4.99
CA ASN A 203 -13.57 22.03 4.59
C ASN A 203 -12.92 20.93 5.44
N SER A 204 -13.50 20.69 6.60
CA SER A 204 -12.95 19.78 7.63
C SER A 204 -13.14 18.29 7.34
N ASP A 205 -13.95 17.93 6.34
CA ASP A 205 -14.29 16.51 6.07
C ASP A 205 -13.12 15.68 5.55
N TYR A 206 -12.08 16.35 4.99
CA TYR A 206 -10.87 15.68 4.49
C TYR A 206 -9.82 15.39 5.54
N LEU A 207 -9.88 16.09 6.67
CA LEU A 207 -8.81 16.00 7.63
C LEU A 207 -9.04 14.79 8.52
N ARG A 208 -8.15 13.81 8.39
CA ARG A 208 -8.00 12.75 9.40
C ARG A 208 -7.72 13.38 10.77
N TYR A 209 -6.99 14.50 10.77
CA TYR A 209 -6.66 15.30 11.96
C TYR A 209 -7.00 16.76 11.69
N ARG A 210 -7.78 17.39 12.57
CA ARG A 210 -7.93 18.84 12.55
C ARG A 210 -6.62 19.48 13.02
N LEU A 211 -5.94 20.14 12.11
CA LEU A 211 -4.82 21.02 12.47
C LEU A 211 -5.39 22.37 12.89
N ASN A 212 -5.14 22.79 14.12
CA ASN A 212 -5.50 24.12 14.59
C ASN A 212 -4.65 25.13 13.80
N GLY A 213 -5.28 26.08 13.09
CA GLY A 213 -4.60 27.16 12.37
C GLY A 213 -4.54 27.03 10.85
N GLU A 214 -5.33 26.15 10.22
CA GLU A 214 -5.39 26.00 8.75
C GLU A 214 -6.23 27.09 8.04
N ASN A 215 -6.07 28.36 8.44
CA ASN A 215 -6.85 29.44 7.85
C ASN A 215 -6.42 29.81 6.41
N ASP A 216 -5.26 29.32 5.94
CA ASP A 216 -4.66 29.71 4.67
C ASP A 216 -4.76 28.60 3.59
N ARG A 217 -5.62 27.62 3.79
CA ARG A 217 -5.78 26.51 2.84
C ARG A 217 -7.12 26.53 2.11
N VAL A 218 -7.07 26.07 0.85
CA VAL A 218 -8.24 25.95 -0.02
C VAL A 218 -8.37 24.55 -0.57
N THR A 219 -9.61 24.11 -0.75
CA THR A 219 -9.92 22.85 -1.41
C THR A 219 -9.90 23.04 -2.92
N VAL A 220 -9.00 22.33 -3.59
CA VAL A 220 -8.90 22.26 -5.05
C VAL A 220 -9.49 20.94 -5.51
N LEU A 221 -10.40 21.00 -6.47
CA LEU A 221 -11.01 19.85 -7.11
C LEU A 221 -10.37 19.64 -8.49
N LEU A 222 -9.68 18.53 -8.67
CA LEU A 222 -9.25 18.06 -9.97
C LEU A 222 -10.36 17.20 -10.56
N HIS A 223 -11.08 17.72 -11.54
CA HIS A 223 -12.15 17.00 -12.23
C HIS A 223 -11.64 16.41 -13.52
N MET A 224 -11.88 15.13 -13.73
CA MET A 224 -11.50 14.35 -14.91
C MET A 224 -12.75 13.78 -15.57
N ARG A 225 -12.81 13.86 -16.89
CA ARG A 225 -13.95 13.39 -17.68
C ARG A 225 -13.46 12.76 -18.99
N ARG A 226 -14.03 11.61 -19.36
CA ARG A 226 -13.75 10.99 -20.65
C ARG A 226 -14.43 11.78 -21.77
N THR A 227 -13.72 11.97 -22.87
CA THR A 227 -14.18 12.61 -24.10
C THR A 227 -14.03 11.65 -25.28
N GLU A 228 -14.38 12.08 -26.47
CA GLU A 228 -14.18 11.29 -27.70
C GLU A 228 -12.71 11.15 -28.08
N HIS A 229 -11.87 12.10 -27.68
CA HIS A 229 -10.44 12.14 -28.06
C HIS A 229 -9.48 11.82 -26.90
N GLY A 230 -10.01 11.58 -25.70
CA GLY A 230 -9.15 11.28 -24.54
C GLY A 230 -9.81 11.57 -23.21
N VAL A 231 -9.03 12.15 -22.30
CA VAL A 231 -9.48 12.57 -20.96
C VAL A 231 -9.32 14.08 -20.82
N SER A 232 -10.39 14.75 -20.41
CA SER A 232 -10.40 16.18 -20.14
C SER A 232 -10.19 16.41 -18.64
N PHE A 233 -9.37 17.41 -18.32
CA PHE A 233 -8.99 17.81 -16.97
C PHE A 233 -9.34 19.26 -16.74
N CYS A 234 -9.89 19.59 -15.57
CA CYS A 234 -9.97 20.96 -15.10
C CYS A 234 -9.75 21.01 -13.59
N LYS A 235 -9.18 22.10 -13.10
CA LYS A 235 -9.00 22.37 -11.67
C LYS A 235 -9.81 23.56 -11.24
N THR A 236 -10.59 23.40 -10.19
CA THR A 236 -11.43 24.48 -9.64
C THR A 236 -11.36 24.48 -8.12
N THR A 237 -11.51 25.66 -7.54
CA THR A 237 -11.91 25.83 -6.15
C THR A 237 -13.43 25.99 -6.06
N ARG A 238 -13.97 26.28 -4.90
CA ARG A 238 -15.39 26.60 -4.74
C ARG A 238 -15.81 27.84 -5.53
N THR A 239 -14.93 28.82 -5.61
CA THR A 239 -15.21 30.19 -6.10
C THR A 239 -14.55 30.51 -7.42
N ALA A 240 -13.46 29.83 -7.79
CA ALA A 240 -12.63 30.18 -8.92
C ALA A 240 -12.14 28.96 -9.74
N THR A 241 -11.83 29.21 -11.00
CA THR A 241 -11.14 28.26 -11.86
C THR A 241 -9.63 28.40 -11.66
N VAL A 242 -8.92 27.29 -11.40
CA VAL A 242 -7.45 27.24 -11.27
C VAL A 242 -6.81 26.84 -12.60
N MET A 243 -7.46 25.91 -13.32
CA MET A 243 -7.04 25.47 -14.64
C MET A 243 -8.30 25.22 -15.49
N ARG A 244 -8.36 25.87 -16.64
CA ARG A 244 -9.45 25.66 -17.61
C ARG A 244 -9.40 24.25 -18.15
N GLU A 245 -10.52 23.79 -18.69
CA GLU A 245 -10.61 22.46 -19.27
C GLU A 245 -9.56 22.27 -20.35
N LYS A 246 -8.74 21.24 -20.16
CA LYS A 246 -7.69 20.82 -21.10
C LYS A 246 -7.87 19.34 -21.41
N GLU A 247 -7.98 19.01 -22.67
CA GLU A 247 -8.07 17.64 -23.15
C GLU A 247 -6.66 17.09 -23.42
N LEU A 248 -6.40 15.89 -22.92
CA LEU A 248 -5.16 15.15 -23.13
C LEU A 248 -5.49 13.81 -23.81
N PRO A 249 -4.62 13.33 -24.72
CA PRO A 249 -4.88 12.11 -25.49
C PRO A 249 -4.64 10.83 -24.68
N TYR A 250 -5.21 10.78 -23.48
CA TYR A 250 -5.10 9.62 -22.60
C TYR A 250 -6.20 8.61 -22.90
N ARG A 251 -5.84 7.35 -23.00
CA ARG A 251 -6.79 6.23 -23.18
C ARG A 251 -7.50 5.89 -21.86
N TYR A 252 -6.82 6.09 -20.74
CA TYR A 252 -7.28 5.73 -19.39
C TYR A 252 -7.38 6.95 -18.49
N TYR A 253 -8.31 6.91 -17.54
CA TYR A 253 -8.21 7.82 -16.40
C TYR A 253 -6.91 7.53 -15.66
N PRO A 254 -6.13 8.55 -15.29
CA PRO A 254 -4.85 8.36 -14.64
C PRO A 254 -5.01 8.06 -13.14
N VAL A 255 -5.96 7.21 -12.81
CA VAL A 255 -6.30 6.80 -11.45
C VAL A 255 -6.47 5.29 -11.42
N THR A 256 -5.83 4.65 -10.46
CA THR A 256 -6.06 3.24 -10.13
C THR A 256 -6.65 3.12 -8.74
N HIS A 257 -7.45 2.10 -8.51
CA HIS A 257 -8.21 1.92 -7.29
C HIS A 257 -8.06 0.48 -6.78
N LEU A 258 -7.64 0.34 -5.51
CA LEU A 258 -7.52 -0.92 -4.81
C LEU A 258 -8.58 -1.00 -3.72
N CYS A 259 -9.49 -1.96 -3.80
CA CYS A 259 -10.41 -2.31 -2.73
C CYS A 259 -9.87 -3.51 -1.94
N TRP A 260 -9.88 -3.44 -0.61
CA TRP A 260 -9.51 -4.58 0.21
C TRP A 260 -10.57 -5.67 0.15
N ASN A 261 -11.81 -5.36 0.54
CA ASN A 261 -12.97 -6.22 0.33
C ASN A 261 -13.99 -5.46 -0.53
N ARG A 262 -14.35 -6.03 -1.68
CA ARG A 262 -15.34 -5.41 -2.56
C ARG A 262 -16.74 -5.52 -1.98
N VAL A 263 -17.47 -4.42 -2.01
CA VAL A 263 -18.88 -4.35 -1.61
C VAL A 263 -19.75 -4.25 -2.86
N ARG A 264 -20.70 -5.16 -3.02
CA ARG A 264 -21.58 -5.16 -4.17
C ARG A 264 -22.37 -3.85 -4.28
N GLY A 265 -22.30 -3.19 -5.45
CA GLY A 265 -23.01 -1.94 -5.71
C GLY A 265 -22.41 -0.72 -5.02
N SER A 266 -21.15 -0.80 -4.61
CA SER A 266 -20.38 0.32 -4.05
C SER A 266 -19.02 0.41 -4.75
N CYS A 267 -18.59 1.64 -5.06
CA CYS A 267 -17.22 1.90 -5.49
C CYS A 267 -16.23 1.83 -4.32
N HIS A 268 -16.69 2.02 -3.08
CA HIS A 268 -15.86 1.93 -1.89
C HIS A 268 -15.86 0.53 -1.32
N GLY A 269 -14.68 0.08 -0.91
CA GLY A 269 -14.47 -1.20 -0.26
C GLY A 269 -14.74 -1.18 1.25
N GLU A 270 -14.59 -2.33 1.89
CA GLU A 270 -14.72 -2.51 3.33
C GLU A 270 -13.42 -3.01 3.95
N SER A 271 -13.12 -2.46 5.12
CA SER A 271 -11.95 -2.81 5.91
C SER A 271 -12.24 -4.01 6.81
N PRO A 272 -11.33 -4.99 6.92
CA PRO A 272 -11.45 -6.09 7.87
C PRO A 272 -11.43 -5.61 9.34
N LEU A 273 -10.90 -4.40 9.60
CA LEU A 273 -10.90 -3.84 10.94
C LEU A 273 -12.29 -3.49 11.43
N THR A 274 -13.17 -3.04 10.53
CA THR A 274 -14.51 -2.55 10.89
C THR A 274 -15.29 -3.59 11.70
N GLU A 275 -15.26 -4.84 11.27
CA GLU A 275 -15.96 -5.95 11.94
C GLU A 275 -15.26 -6.40 13.23
N ALA A 276 -13.93 -6.27 13.31
CA ALA A 276 -13.14 -6.71 14.45
C ALA A 276 -13.04 -5.68 15.59
N ILE A 277 -13.42 -4.41 15.36
CA ILE A 277 -13.38 -3.35 16.37
C ILE A 277 -14.21 -3.69 17.63
N PRO A 278 -15.44 -4.24 17.57
CA PRO A 278 -16.18 -4.63 18.76
C PRO A 278 -15.42 -5.64 19.64
N ASN A 279 -14.78 -6.62 19.02
CA ASN A 279 -13.97 -7.61 19.72
C ASN A 279 -12.77 -6.97 20.41
N GLN A 280 -12.08 -6.06 19.72
CA GLN A 280 -10.95 -5.31 20.28
C GLN A 280 -11.37 -4.47 21.50
N ILE A 281 -12.54 -3.84 21.47
CA ILE A 281 -13.09 -3.09 22.61
C ILE A 281 -13.33 -4.03 23.79
N ALA A 282 -13.90 -5.20 23.55
CA ALA A 282 -14.17 -6.20 24.59
C ALA A 282 -12.87 -6.70 25.22
N ILE A 283 -11.85 -7.01 24.40
CA ILE A 283 -10.51 -7.42 24.86
C ILE A 283 -9.92 -6.36 25.80
N ASN A 284 -9.88 -5.10 25.37
CA ASN A 284 -9.31 -4.00 26.15
C ASN A 284 -10.05 -3.79 27.47
N LYS A 285 -11.39 -3.82 27.44
CA LYS A 285 -12.22 -3.70 28.66
C LYS A 285 -11.96 -4.83 29.64
N LEU A 286 -12.01 -6.08 29.18
CA LEU A 286 -11.79 -7.25 30.03
C LEU A 286 -10.39 -7.24 30.65
N TYR A 287 -9.38 -6.86 29.86
CA TYR A 287 -8.01 -6.77 30.37
C TYR A 287 -7.85 -5.65 31.41
N SER A 288 -8.45 -4.49 31.17
CA SER A 288 -8.45 -3.39 32.14
C SER A 288 -9.20 -3.76 33.43
N MET A 289 -10.35 -4.47 33.31
CA MET A 289 -11.07 -4.99 34.47
C MET A 289 -10.25 -6.02 35.24
N TYR A 290 -9.57 -6.92 34.55
CA TYR A 290 -8.69 -7.92 35.17
C TYR A 290 -7.57 -7.25 35.99
N VAL A 291 -6.88 -6.26 35.39
CA VAL A 291 -5.83 -5.50 36.09
C VAL A 291 -6.40 -4.74 37.30
N GLN A 292 -7.60 -4.16 37.18
CA GLN A 292 -8.26 -3.49 38.30
C GLN A 292 -8.58 -4.44 39.44
N CYS A 293 -9.04 -5.65 39.11
CA CYS A 293 -9.27 -6.69 40.13
C CYS A 293 -7.97 -7.09 40.81
N ILE A 294 -6.88 -7.29 40.07
CA ILE A 294 -5.55 -7.56 40.66
C ILE A 294 -5.14 -6.45 41.65
N LYS A 295 -5.34 -5.18 41.26
CA LYS A 295 -5.05 -4.04 42.17
C LYS A 295 -5.90 -4.11 43.45
N GLN A 296 -7.17 -4.47 43.32
CA GLN A 296 -8.04 -4.59 44.50
C GLN A 296 -7.65 -5.76 45.42
N VAL A 297 -7.14 -6.86 44.86
CA VAL A 297 -6.63 -8.00 45.63
C VAL A 297 -5.27 -7.64 46.28
N ALA A 298 -4.38 -6.98 45.54
CA ALA A 298 -3.06 -6.59 46.04
C ALA A 298 -3.12 -5.46 47.09
N PHE A 299 -4.08 -4.55 46.93
CA PHE A 299 -4.30 -3.42 47.84
C PHE A 299 -5.73 -3.42 48.35
N PRO A 300 -6.07 -4.35 49.26
CA PRO A 300 -7.42 -4.48 49.79
C PRO A 300 -7.83 -3.24 50.57
N LYS A 301 -9.12 -2.88 50.48
CA LYS A 301 -9.67 -1.83 51.34
C LYS A 301 -9.69 -2.32 52.77
N ILE A 302 -9.13 -1.55 53.67
CA ILE A 302 -9.12 -1.86 55.08
C ILE A 302 -10.24 -1.10 55.78
N ILE A 303 -11.04 -1.84 56.54
CA ILE A 303 -12.09 -1.28 57.40
C ILE A 303 -11.52 -1.33 58.80
N TYR A 304 -11.45 -0.19 59.47
CA TYR A 304 -10.89 -0.08 60.83
C TYR A 304 -11.76 0.77 61.74
N ASP A 305 -11.62 0.56 63.03
CA ASP A 305 -12.32 1.31 64.04
C ASP A 305 -11.68 2.69 64.25
N MET A 306 -12.36 3.77 63.84
CA MET A 306 -11.86 5.14 63.98
C MET A 306 -11.64 5.58 65.44
N THR A 307 -12.34 4.99 66.38
CA THR A 307 -12.17 5.33 67.82
C THR A 307 -10.82 4.86 68.35
N ARG A 308 -10.32 3.76 67.82
CA ARG A 308 -9.05 3.14 68.20
C ARG A 308 -7.85 3.65 67.36
N PHE A 309 -8.11 4.10 66.11
CA PHE A 309 -7.08 4.64 65.22
C PHE A 309 -7.37 6.11 64.85
N PRO A 310 -7.22 7.04 65.82
CA PRO A 310 -7.60 8.44 65.60
C PRO A 310 -6.71 9.18 64.58
N SER A 311 -5.51 8.71 64.31
CA SER A 311 -4.59 9.26 63.30
C SER A 311 -4.85 8.72 61.90
N GLY A 312 -5.87 7.89 61.74
CA GLY A 312 -6.17 7.24 60.46
C GLY A 312 -5.27 6.04 60.15
N TRP A 313 -5.65 5.31 59.09
CA TRP A 313 -4.88 4.19 58.53
C TRP A 313 -3.99 4.64 57.40
N SER A 314 -2.73 4.20 57.38
CA SER A 314 -1.82 4.41 56.24
C SER A 314 -1.38 3.06 55.70
N ASN A 315 -1.40 2.90 54.37
CA ASN A 315 -0.92 1.71 53.67
C ASN A 315 0.60 1.81 53.30
N ASP A 316 1.31 2.78 53.86
CA ASP A 316 2.74 2.97 53.65
C ASP A 316 3.53 1.81 54.24
N VAL A 317 4.43 1.22 53.45
CA VAL A 317 5.23 0.07 53.89
C VAL A 317 6.19 0.49 55.01
N GLY A 318 6.16 -0.26 56.14
CA GLY A 318 7.05 -0.02 57.26
C GLY A 318 6.70 1.17 58.15
N LYS A 319 5.57 1.84 57.93
CA LYS A 319 5.11 2.95 58.78
C LYS A 319 4.44 2.44 60.06
N ALA A 320 4.90 2.96 61.22
CA ALA A 320 4.28 2.67 62.50
C ALA A 320 2.88 3.32 62.59
N VAL A 321 1.86 2.56 62.92
CA VAL A 321 0.50 3.06 63.11
C VAL A 321 0.20 3.10 64.60
N GLY A 322 -0.09 4.28 65.13
CA GLY A 322 -0.44 4.48 66.54
C GLY A 322 -1.89 4.09 66.84
N MET A 323 -2.11 3.29 67.88
CA MET A 323 -3.41 2.83 68.31
C MET A 323 -3.66 3.19 69.76
N ARG A 324 -4.88 3.50 70.14
CA ARG A 324 -5.33 3.67 71.53
C ARG A 324 -5.78 2.33 72.10
N GLY A 325 -5.15 1.87 73.20
CA GLY A 325 -5.48 0.61 73.87
C GLY A 325 -4.51 -0.53 73.59
N ASN A 326 -4.95 -1.78 73.81
CA ASN A 326 -4.12 -2.96 73.64
C ASN A 326 -3.96 -3.32 72.15
N PRO A 327 -2.72 -3.36 71.64
CA PRO A 327 -2.48 -3.69 70.19
C PRO A 327 -3.03 -5.06 69.79
N ASN A 328 -3.18 -6.00 70.67
CA ASN A 328 -3.71 -7.34 70.39
C ASN A 328 -5.25 -7.35 70.17
N GLU A 329 -5.94 -6.27 70.53
CA GLU A 329 -7.37 -6.07 70.34
C GLU A 329 -7.69 -5.17 69.13
N ALA A 330 -6.75 -4.93 68.26
CA ALA A 330 -6.92 -4.10 67.09
C ALA A 330 -7.97 -4.71 66.15
N ILE A 331 -9.04 -3.95 65.89
CA ILE A 331 -10.06 -4.34 64.96
C ILE A 331 -9.79 -3.62 63.64
N ALA A 332 -9.12 -4.30 62.75
CA ALA A 332 -8.98 -3.91 61.35
C ALA A 332 -9.22 -5.15 60.48
N THR A 333 -10.13 -5.03 59.55
CA THR A 333 -10.49 -6.13 58.62
C THR A 333 -10.23 -5.70 57.21
N ALA A 334 -9.47 -6.50 56.45
CA ALA A 334 -9.31 -6.29 55.05
C ALA A 334 -10.58 -6.75 54.31
N PHE A 335 -11.16 -5.87 53.51
CA PHE A 335 -12.23 -6.25 52.60
C PHE A 335 -11.60 -7.09 51.49
N LYS A 336 -11.77 -8.40 51.52
CA LYS A 336 -11.27 -9.31 50.49
C LYS A 336 -12.13 -9.18 49.24
N ALA A 337 -11.56 -8.71 48.16
CA ALA A 337 -12.17 -8.86 46.84
C ALA A 337 -12.26 -10.37 46.52
N PRO A 338 -13.30 -10.83 45.80
CA PRO A 338 -13.38 -12.23 45.38
C PRO A 338 -12.15 -12.56 44.49
N ASP A 339 -11.65 -13.79 44.65
CA ASP A 339 -10.54 -14.29 43.83
C ASP A 339 -10.95 -14.31 42.35
N ILE A 340 -10.04 -13.87 41.49
CA ILE A 340 -10.24 -13.87 40.04
C ILE A 340 -10.07 -15.32 39.57
N SER A 341 -11.11 -15.86 38.90
CA SER A 341 -11.02 -17.17 38.28
C SER A 341 -9.94 -17.17 37.18
N SER A 342 -9.09 -18.19 37.15
CA SER A 342 -8.11 -18.43 36.07
C SER A 342 -8.79 -18.56 34.69
N GLN A 343 -10.09 -18.87 34.67
CA GLN A 343 -10.90 -18.92 33.45
C GLN A 343 -10.98 -17.57 32.72
N VAL A 344 -10.90 -16.45 33.43
CA VAL A 344 -10.92 -15.10 32.80
C VAL A 344 -9.71 -14.88 31.92
N LEU A 345 -8.52 -15.31 32.34
CA LEU A 345 -7.29 -15.24 31.53
C LEU A 345 -7.40 -16.18 30.32
N GLY A 346 -7.97 -17.37 30.50
CA GLY A 346 -8.23 -18.30 29.40
C GLY A 346 -9.16 -17.70 28.35
N LEU A 347 -10.28 -17.15 28.78
CA LEU A 347 -11.26 -16.47 27.93
C LEU A 347 -10.60 -15.30 27.16
N LEU A 348 -9.79 -14.49 27.82
CA LEU A 348 -9.13 -13.33 27.21
C LEU A 348 -8.14 -13.76 26.13
N LYS A 349 -7.33 -14.79 26.38
CA LYS A 349 -6.44 -15.37 25.37
C LYS A 349 -7.22 -15.92 24.18
N GLN A 350 -8.28 -16.66 24.46
CA GLN A 350 -9.16 -17.21 23.43
C GLN A 350 -9.76 -16.09 22.57
N MET A 351 -10.30 -15.03 23.16
CA MET A 351 -10.83 -13.89 22.41
C MET A 351 -9.77 -13.19 21.53
N MET A 352 -8.53 -13.10 21.98
CA MET A 352 -7.45 -12.53 21.17
C MET A 352 -7.12 -13.42 19.97
N THR A 353 -7.04 -14.74 20.19
CA THR A 353 -6.81 -15.74 19.13
C THR A 353 -7.97 -15.75 18.14
N ASP A 354 -9.21 -15.88 18.62
CA ASP A 354 -10.40 -15.91 17.77
C ASP A 354 -10.55 -14.62 16.95
N THR A 355 -10.23 -13.45 17.52
CA THR A 355 -10.29 -12.19 16.79
C THR A 355 -9.25 -12.16 15.67
N ALA A 356 -8.04 -12.66 15.92
CA ALA A 356 -7.01 -12.75 14.88
C ALA A 356 -7.40 -13.74 13.78
N GLU A 357 -7.93 -14.90 14.15
CA GLU A 357 -8.38 -15.93 13.21
C GLU A 357 -9.56 -15.47 12.35
N LEU A 358 -10.55 -14.79 12.94
CA LEU A 358 -11.68 -14.20 12.21
C LEU A 358 -11.22 -13.15 11.19
N MET A 359 -10.14 -12.44 11.47
CA MET A 359 -9.51 -11.54 10.50
C MET A 359 -8.70 -12.28 9.42
N GLY A 360 -8.45 -13.59 9.55
CA GLY A 360 -7.61 -14.37 8.64
C GLY A 360 -6.14 -14.50 9.08
N ALA A 361 -5.78 -14.05 10.30
CA ALA A 361 -4.45 -14.19 10.86
C ALA A 361 -4.40 -15.40 11.81
N SER A 362 -4.03 -16.58 11.29
CA SER A 362 -3.89 -17.81 12.09
C SER A 362 -2.68 -17.74 13.04
N GLU A 363 -2.66 -18.58 14.09
CA GLU A 363 -1.51 -18.72 15.00
C GLU A 363 -0.23 -19.11 14.26
N ALA A 364 -0.35 -19.92 13.21
CA ALA A 364 0.75 -20.29 12.34
C ALA A 364 1.34 -19.08 11.61
N SER A 365 0.48 -18.19 11.09
CA SER A 365 0.90 -16.95 10.40
C SER A 365 1.57 -15.95 11.34
N LEU A 366 1.20 -15.98 12.60
CA LEU A 366 1.78 -15.13 13.64
C LEU A 366 3.10 -15.68 14.23
N GLY A 367 3.63 -16.79 13.66
CA GLY A 367 4.91 -17.37 14.04
C GLY A 367 4.89 -18.17 15.34
N THR A 368 3.72 -18.61 15.81
CA THR A 368 3.57 -19.35 17.08
C THR A 368 3.87 -20.84 16.89
N VAL A 369 3.69 -21.35 15.67
CA VAL A 369 3.97 -22.74 15.30
C VAL A 369 5.39 -22.84 14.71
N LYS A 370 6.19 -23.77 15.24
CA LYS A 370 7.51 -24.11 14.70
C LYS A 370 7.42 -25.46 14.00
N PRO A 371 7.32 -25.49 12.67
CA PRO A 371 7.30 -26.76 11.94
C PRO A 371 8.69 -27.44 11.96
N ASP A 372 8.69 -28.76 12.06
CA ASP A 372 9.91 -29.55 12.20
C ASP A 372 10.61 -29.91 10.86
N ASN A 373 9.93 -29.66 9.72
CA ASN A 373 10.51 -29.93 8.40
C ASN A 373 10.07 -28.91 7.34
N THR A 374 10.82 -28.85 6.23
CA THR A 374 10.62 -27.89 5.14
C THR A 374 9.25 -28.00 4.49
N SER A 375 8.73 -29.21 4.28
CA SER A 375 7.41 -29.43 3.68
C SER A 375 6.28 -28.93 4.58
N ALA A 376 6.42 -29.08 5.91
CA ALA A 376 5.46 -28.52 6.87
C ALA A 376 5.51 -26.98 6.91
N ILE A 377 6.70 -26.37 6.76
CA ILE A 377 6.85 -24.92 6.64
C ILE A 377 6.08 -24.41 5.42
N ILE A 378 6.25 -25.03 4.26
CA ILE A 378 5.58 -24.64 3.02
C ILE A 378 4.05 -24.82 3.15
N ALA A 379 3.59 -25.93 3.74
CA ALA A 379 2.16 -26.17 3.95
C ALA A 379 1.53 -25.11 4.89
N VAL A 380 2.24 -24.75 5.96
CA VAL A 380 1.81 -23.68 6.89
C VAL A 380 1.76 -22.33 6.19
N GLN A 381 2.75 -22.00 5.37
CA GLN A 381 2.78 -20.74 4.62
C GLN A 381 1.63 -20.65 3.61
N ASN A 382 1.37 -21.71 2.86
CA ASN A 382 0.26 -21.75 1.91
C ASN A 382 -1.10 -21.62 2.62
N ALA A 383 -1.29 -22.32 3.74
CA ALA A 383 -2.49 -22.19 4.54
C ALA A 383 -2.68 -20.78 5.12
N THR A 384 -1.58 -20.11 5.47
CA THR A 384 -1.57 -18.75 5.99
C THR A 384 -1.90 -17.70 4.91
N ALA A 385 -1.46 -17.94 3.68
CA ALA A 385 -1.72 -17.04 2.55
C ALA A 385 -3.15 -17.14 2.02
N ALA A 386 -3.81 -18.29 2.20
CA ALA A 386 -5.14 -18.56 1.63
C ALA A 386 -6.22 -17.50 1.94
N PRO A 387 -6.34 -16.94 3.17
CA PRO A 387 -7.31 -15.88 3.44
C PRO A 387 -7.07 -14.58 2.65
N LEU A 388 -5.82 -14.33 2.25
CA LEU A 388 -5.43 -13.11 1.52
C LEU A 388 -5.39 -13.30 0.00
N GLU A 389 -5.68 -14.48 -0.52
CA GLU A 389 -5.55 -14.79 -1.94
C GLU A 389 -6.45 -13.91 -2.82
N LEU A 390 -7.66 -13.62 -2.38
CA LEU A 390 -8.56 -12.72 -3.10
C LEU A 390 -8.03 -11.28 -3.12
N THR A 391 -7.54 -10.79 -1.99
CA THR A 391 -6.94 -9.44 -1.90
C THR A 391 -5.66 -9.37 -2.73
N LYS A 392 -4.89 -10.46 -2.80
CA LYS A 392 -3.71 -10.60 -3.61
C LYS A 392 -4.03 -10.50 -5.11
N MET A 393 -5.08 -11.18 -5.57
CA MET A 393 -5.56 -11.07 -6.95
C MET A 393 -6.00 -9.63 -7.30
N GLU A 394 -6.68 -8.94 -6.38
CA GLU A 394 -7.03 -7.52 -6.58
C GLU A 394 -5.80 -6.61 -6.62
N PHE A 395 -4.78 -6.89 -5.82
CA PHE A 395 -3.52 -6.15 -5.86
C PHE A 395 -2.76 -6.36 -7.18
N TYR A 396 -2.81 -7.57 -7.75
CA TYR A 396 -2.22 -7.85 -9.07
C TYR A 396 -2.96 -7.10 -10.18
N ARG A 397 -4.29 -7.15 -10.17
CA ARG A 397 -5.11 -6.37 -11.10
C ARG A 397 -4.82 -4.87 -10.99
N PHE A 398 -4.73 -4.36 -9.77
CA PHE A 398 -4.32 -2.99 -9.53
C PHE A 398 -2.95 -2.67 -10.13
N THR A 399 -2.01 -3.61 -10.05
CA THR A 399 -0.66 -3.47 -10.63
C THR A 399 -0.70 -3.43 -12.17
N GLU A 400 -1.52 -4.27 -12.80
CA GLU A 400 -1.74 -4.18 -14.24
C GLU A 400 -2.34 -2.83 -14.66
N ASP A 401 -3.30 -2.33 -13.90
CA ASP A 401 -3.98 -1.08 -14.23
C ASP A 401 -3.02 0.12 -14.15
N TRP A 402 -2.19 0.24 -13.10
CA TRP A 402 -1.22 1.33 -13.06
C TRP A 402 -0.14 1.18 -14.13
N ALA A 403 0.26 -0.05 -14.46
CA ALA A 403 1.22 -0.29 -15.54
C ALA A 403 0.69 0.16 -16.91
N ARG A 404 -0.60 -0.11 -17.21
CA ARG A 404 -1.26 0.39 -18.42
C ARG A 404 -1.28 1.92 -18.48
N ILE A 405 -1.54 2.58 -17.36
CA ILE A 405 -1.52 4.05 -17.27
C ILE A 405 -0.11 4.58 -17.48
N PHE A 406 0.92 3.93 -16.93
CA PHE A 406 2.30 4.33 -17.16
C PHE A 406 2.66 4.31 -18.66
N LEU A 407 2.31 3.22 -19.37
CA LEU A 407 2.55 3.12 -20.81
C LEU A 407 1.80 4.19 -21.61
N ASP A 408 0.56 4.48 -21.23
CA ASP A 408 -0.26 5.52 -21.86
C ASP A 408 0.37 6.91 -21.68
N LEU A 409 0.82 7.23 -20.47
CA LEU A 409 1.53 8.48 -20.17
C LEU A 409 2.90 8.58 -20.85
N MET A 410 3.65 7.46 -20.93
CA MET A 410 4.92 7.41 -21.66
C MET A 410 4.69 7.71 -23.15
N GLY A 411 3.67 7.10 -23.75
CA GLY A 411 3.29 7.37 -25.15
C GLY A 411 2.90 8.83 -25.40
N ALA A 412 2.19 9.45 -24.44
CA ALA A 412 1.69 10.81 -24.59
C ALA A 412 2.76 11.91 -24.35
N HIS A 413 3.75 11.67 -23.48
CA HIS A 413 4.61 12.74 -22.96
C HIS A 413 6.11 12.55 -23.17
N TYR A 414 6.60 11.30 -23.31
CA TYR A 414 8.05 11.08 -23.34
C TYR A 414 8.72 11.53 -24.64
N GLY A 415 8.01 11.49 -25.78
CA GLY A 415 8.62 11.80 -27.08
C GLY A 415 9.84 10.93 -27.37
N VAL A 416 10.91 11.52 -27.89
CA VAL A 416 12.15 10.79 -28.14
C VAL A 416 13.06 10.87 -26.92
N ARG A 417 13.33 9.70 -26.29
CA ARG A 417 14.23 9.58 -25.15
C ARG A 417 15.32 8.53 -25.40
N THR A 418 16.46 8.74 -24.77
CA THR A 418 17.56 7.78 -24.81
C THR A 418 17.37 6.70 -23.76
N VAL A 419 17.31 5.45 -24.20
CA VAL A 419 17.22 4.27 -23.32
C VAL A 419 18.57 3.54 -23.36
N VAL A 420 19.03 3.10 -22.19
CA VAL A 420 20.26 2.32 -22.06
C VAL A 420 19.89 0.86 -22.11
N ILE A 421 20.36 0.15 -23.13
CA ILE A 421 20.12 -1.28 -23.33
C ILE A 421 21.45 -1.99 -23.19
N THR A 422 21.46 -3.10 -22.46
CA THR A 422 22.61 -4.01 -22.44
C THR A 422 22.49 -4.94 -23.64
N ASP A 423 23.51 -5.09 -24.45
CA ASP A 423 23.51 -5.96 -25.65
C ASP A 423 23.35 -7.43 -25.26
N GLU A 424 22.96 -8.27 -26.22
CA GLU A 424 22.73 -9.72 -26.02
C GLU A 424 23.93 -10.46 -25.46
N MET A 425 25.13 -9.95 -25.70
CA MET A 425 26.38 -10.51 -25.16
C MET A 425 26.78 -9.94 -23.80
N GLY A 426 26.07 -8.95 -23.25
CA GLY A 426 26.38 -8.38 -21.94
C GLY A 426 27.59 -7.44 -21.93
N GLU A 427 28.12 -7.04 -23.10
CA GLU A 427 29.40 -6.36 -23.15
C GLU A 427 29.23 -4.87 -22.88
N GLU A 428 28.60 -4.02 -23.41
CA GLU A 428 28.54 -2.60 -23.00
C GLU A 428 27.11 -2.02 -23.05
N PRO A 429 26.77 -1.10 -22.13
CA PRO A 429 25.50 -0.43 -22.18
C PRO A 429 25.42 0.49 -23.41
N VAL A 430 24.62 0.13 -24.40
CA VAL A 430 24.40 0.93 -25.61
C VAL A 430 23.26 1.92 -25.37
N ARG A 431 23.52 3.19 -25.66
CA ARG A 431 22.50 4.25 -25.61
C ARG A 431 21.74 4.30 -26.94
N GLN A 432 20.47 3.98 -26.93
CA GLN A 432 19.62 3.99 -28.10
C GLN A 432 18.48 5.01 -27.95
N PRO A 433 18.29 5.95 -28.89
CA PRO A 433 17.12 6.80 -28.91
C PRO A 433 15.89 5.98 -29.31
N PHE A 434 14.79 6.19 -28.58
CA PHE A 434 13.51 5.56 -28.85
C PHE A 434 12.39 6.60 -28.83
N ASP A 435 11.50 6.54 -29.83
CA ASP A 435 10.35 7.42 -29.92
C ASP A 435 9.13 6.75 -29.27
N PHE A 436 8.79 7.20 -28.08
CA PHE A 436 7.67 6.70 -27.30
C PHE A 436 6.31 7.06 -27.91
N SER A 437 6.23 8.06 -28.79
CA SER A 437 4.97 8.41 -29.46
C SER A 437 4.42 7.26 -30.31
N THR A 438 5.28 6.34 -30.74
CA THR A 438 4.89 5.13 -31.48
C THR A 438 4.04 4.17 -30.64
N LEU A 439 4.07 4.28 -29.30
CA LEU A 439 3.23 3.50 -28.39
C LEU A 439 1.78 3.99 -28.36
N ALA A 440 1.53 5.24 -28.75
CA ALA A 440 0.21 5.80 -28.81
C ALA A 440 -0.63 5.03 -29.87
N GLY A 441 -1.64 4.29 -29.40
CA GLY A 441 -2.51 3.50 -30.27
C GLY A 441 -2.10 2.05 -30.51
N GLN A 442 -0.93 1.61 -30.05
CA GLN A 442 -0.57 0.20 -30.06
C GLN A 442 -1.17 -0.54 -28.85
N ASP A 443 -1.82 -1.67 -29.12
CA ASP A 443 -2.23 -2.56 -28.05
C ASP A 443 -1.00 -3.39 -27.61
N MET A 444 -0.58 -3.14 -26.38
CA MET A 444 0.52 -3.88 -25.74
C MET A 444 -0.06 -4.93 -24.81
N ARG A 445 0.43 -6.14 -24.90
CA ARG A 445 0.13 -7.17 -23.90
C ARG A 445 1.02 -6.94 -22.69
N LEU A 446 0.39 -6.58 -21.57
CA LEU A 446 1.04 -6.54 -20.28
C LEU A 446 0.92 -7.92 -19.63
N GLN A 447 2.05 -8.46 -19.23
CA GLN A 447 2.09 -9.65 -18.39
C GLN A 447 2.66 -9.23 -17.04
N VAL A 448 1.85 -9.37 -16.01
CA VAL A 448 2.28 -9.21 -14.63
C VAL A 448 2.80 -10.57 -14.19
N ASP A 449 4.10 -10.65 -13.99
CA ASP A 449 4.73 -11.83 -13.41
C ASP A 449 4.84 -11.64 -11.90
N VAL A 450 4.22 -12.56 -11.18
CA VAL A 450 4.09 -12.46 -9.74
C VAL A 450 4.88 -13.59 -9.11
N GLY A 451 5.80 -13.22 -8.25
CA GLY A 451 6.35 -14.17 -7.30
C GLY A 451 7.64 -14.88 -7.72
N ALA A 452 8.38 -14.32 -8.68
CA ALA A 452 9.75 -14.80 -8.88
C ALA A 452 10.67 -14.51 -7.68
N ALA A 453 10.33 -13.55 -6.85
CA ALA A 453 11.19 -13.04 -5.79
C ALA A 453 10.77 -13.40 -4.35
N SER A 454 9.78 -14.27 -4.12
CA SER A 454 9.64 -14.78 -2.76
C SER A 454 10.83 -15.71 -2.47
N TYR A 455 11.53 -15.49 -1.36
CA TYR A 455 12.68 -16.30 -0.91
C TYR A 455 12.44 -17.82 -1.05
N TRP A 456 11.21 -18.27 -0.86
CA TRP A 456 10.82 -19.68 -0.99
C TRP A 456 10.57 -20.11 -2.43
N SER A 457 10.03 -19.23 -3.29
CA SER A 457 9.93 -19.50 -4.72
C SER A 457 11.31 -19.61 -5.35
N GLU A 458 12.23 -18.72 -4.97
CA GLU A 458 13.63 -18.76 -5.40
C GLU A 458 14.35 -20.01 -4.86
N THR A 459 14.10 -20.38 -3.60
CA THR A 459 14.64 -21.62 -3.03
C THR A 459 14.09 -22.85 -3.75
N MET A 460 12.78 -22.88 -4.06
CA MET A 460 12.18 -23.97 -4.83
C MET A 460 12.69 -24.00 -6.27
N GLN A 461 12.88 -22.86 -6.93
CA GLN A 461 13.49 -22.77 -8.25
C GLN A 461 14.93 -23.30 -8.22
N THR A 462 15.71 -22.93 -7.21
CA THR A 462 17.07 -23.43 -7.04
C THR A 462 17.08 -24.93 -6.83
N MET A 463 16.23 -25.46 -5.94
CA MET A 463 16.10 -26.92 -5.75
C MET A 463 15.64 -27.62 -7.01
N THR A 464 14.76 -27.02 -7.80
CA THR A 464 14.31 -27.56 -9.09
C THR A 464 15.45 -27.55 -10.10
N ASN A 465 16.22 -26.46 -10.18
CA ASN A 465 17.39 -26.35 -11.06
C ASN A 465 18.48 -27.33 -10.66
N ASP A 466 18.74 -27.52 -9.36
CA ASP A 466 19.67 -28.50 -8.83
C ASP A 466 19.24 -29.91 -9.24
N HIS A 467 17.96 -30.23 -9.09
CA HIS A 467 17.42 -31.53 -9.49
C HIS A 467 17.46 -31.75 -11.01
N LEU A 468 17.24 -30.71 -11.82
CA LEU A 468 17.38 -30.78 -13.28
C LEU A 468 18.85 -30.94 -13.71
N LEU A 469 19.80 -30.37 -12.98
CA LEU A 469 21.22 -30.56 -13.18
C LEU A 469 21.64 -31.99 -12.79
N GLU A 470 21.22 -32.48 -11.62
CA GLU A 470 21.49 -33.83 -11.14
C GLU A 470 20.88 -34.92 -12.04
N SER A 471 19.67 -34.67 -12.55
CA SER A 471 18.99 -35.61 -13.48
C SER A 471 19.55 -35.57 -14.90
N GLY A 472 20.51 -34.67 -15.19
CA GLY A 472 21.15 -34.53 -16.51
C GLY A 472 20.25 -33.88 -17.58
N VAL A 473 19.14 -33.30 -17.21
CA VAL A 473 18.28 -32.52 -18.12
C VAL A 473 18.95 -31.20 -18.50
N ILE A 474 19.56 -30.53 -17.51
CA ILE A 474 20.45 -29.39 -17.75
C ILE A 474 21.88 -29.90 -17.76
N THR A 475 22.49 -29.92 -18.94
CA THR A 475 23.89 -30.35 -19.11
C THR A 475 24.86 -29.19 -19.27
N ASP A 476 24.33 -27.98 -19.52
CA ASP A 476 25.11 -26.78 -19.76
C ASP A 476 25.20 -25.92 -18.47
N PRO A 477 26.42 -25.75 -17.89
CA PRO A 477 26.63 -24.91 -16.71
C PRO A 477 26.20 -23.46 -16.90
N LEU A 478 26.20 -22.98 -18.13
CA LEU A 478 25.81 -21.62 -18.47
C LEU A 478 24.29 -21.42 -18.27
N VAL A 479 23.48 -22.38 -18.75
CA VAL A 479 22.03 -22.40 -18.59
C VAL A 479 21.66 -22.54 -17.11
N TYR A 480 22.39 -23.38 -16.36
CA TYR A 480 22.19 -23.50 -14.92
C TYR A 480 22.44 -22.17 -14.18
N LEU A 481 23.61 -21.56 -14.42
CA LEU A 481 23.97 -20.29 -13.75
C LEU A 481 23.05 -19.13 -14.14
N GLU A 482 22.55 -19.07 -15.38
CA GLU A 482 21.57 -18.05 -15.79
C GLU A 482 20.27 -18.11 -14.99
N ASN A 483 19.83 -19.33 -14.62
CA ASN A 483 18.58 -19.56 -13.88
C ASN A 483 18.72 -19.49 -12.35
N VAL A 484 19.94 -19.40 -11.79
CA VAL A 484 20.17 -19.25 -10.35
C VAL A 484 20.08 -17.77 -9.96
N PRO A 485 19.44 -17.37 -8.84
CA PRO A 485 19.40 -15.98 -8.38
C PRO A 485 20.77 -15.36 -8.12
N ASP A 486 20.94 -14.06 -8.40
CA ASP A 486 22.24 -13.37 -8.35
C ASP A 486 22.88 -13.33 -6.96
N TYR A 487 22.06 -13.33 -5.91
CA TYR A 487 22.55 -13.28 -4.52
C TYR A 487 23.10 -14.64 -4.02
N GLN A 488 22.74 -15.75 -4.67
CA GLN A 488 23.19 -17.09 -4.25
C GLN A 488 24.61 -17.40 -4.75
N VAL A 489 25.01 -16.83 -5.89
CA VAL A 489 26.34 -17.02 -6.46
C VAL A 489 27.10 -15.71 -6.48
N ARG A 490 28.02 -15.54 -5.53
CA ARG A 490 28.84 -14.33 -5.44
C ARG A 490 29.75 -14.22 -6.68
N GLY A 491 29.63 -13.12 -7.44
CA GLY A 491 30.38 -12.94 -8.68
C GLY A 491 29.80 -13.71 -9.87
N LYS A 492 28.49 -14.01 -9.88
CA LYS A 492 27.80 -14.72 -10.95
C LYS A 492 28.08 -14.13 -12.35
N ASN A 493 28.05 -12.80 -12.46
CA ASN A 493 28.29 -12.12 -13.74
C ASN A 493 29.71 -12.37 -14.27
N ASP A 494 30.72 -12.39 -13.39
CA ASP A 494 32.10 -12.68 -13.76
C ASP A 494 32.26 -14.15 -14.21
N LEU A 495 31.58 -15.07 -13.54
CA LEU A 495 31.55 -16.48 -13.91
C LEU A 495 30.83 -16.71 -15.24
N LEU A 496 29.70 -16.06 -15.47
CA LEU A 496 28.98 -16.11 -16.74
C LEU A 496 29.82 -15.58 -17.88
N HIS A 497 30.50 -14.44 -17.65
CA HIS A 497 31.40 -13.86 -18.63
C HIS A 497 32.57 -14.81 -18.98
N ALA A 498 33.22 -15.37 -17.96
CA ALA A 498 34.32 -16.33 -18.16
C ALA A 498 33.88 -17.57 -18.96
N LEU A 499 32.71 -18.13 -18.62
CA LEU A 499 32.16 -19.30 -19.33
C LEU A 499 31.77 -18.99 -20.78
N ARG A 500 31.20 -17.80 -21.03
CA ARG A 500 30.87 -17.35 -22.39
C ARG A 500 32.10 -17.15 -23.24
N MET A 501 33.15 -16.52 -22.71
CA MET A 501 34.44 -16.36 -23.39
C MET A 501 35.10 -17.70 -23.71
N GLN A 502 35.09 -18.65 -22.76
CA GLN A 502 35.62 -19.98 -22.97
C GLN A 502 34.89 -20.75 -24.10
N ARG A 503 33.57 -20.58 -24.18
CA ARG A 503 32.73 -21.19 -25.23
C ARG A 503 32.98 -20.56 -26.60
N GLN A 504 33.26 -19.26 -26.63
CA GLN A 504 33.59 -18.56 -27.86
C GLN A 504 34.95 -18.99 -28.42
N GLN A 505 35.95 -19.13 -27.55
CA GLN A 505 37.27 -19.65 -27.91
C GLN A 505 37.17 -21.10 -28.45
N GLN A 506 36.40 -21.96 -27.81
CA GLN A 506 36.17 -23.34 -28.30
C GLN A 506 35.46 -23.39 -29.66
N LYS A 507 34.53 -22.46 -29.94
CA LYS A 507 33.87 -22.36 -31.24
C LYS A 507 34.84 -21.87 -32.33
N GLU A 508 35.73 -20.94 -32.03
CA GLU A 508 36.74 -20.45 -32.95
C GLU A 508 37.82 -21.50 -33.24
N GLU A 509 38.27 -22.24 -32.23
CA GLU A 509 39.17 -23.36 -32.38
C GLU A 509 38.56 -24.50 -33.23
N ASN A 510 37.31 -24.85 -33.01
CA ASN A 510 36.61 -25.86 -33.82
C ASN A 510 36.32 -25.37 -35.25
N ALA A 511 36.07 -24.08 -35.44
CA ALA A 511 35.92 -23.50 -36.81
C ALA A 511 37.23 -23.49 -37.58
N ASN A 512 38.35 -23.21 -36.92
CA ASN A 512 39.69 -23.25 -37.53
C ASN A 512 40.15 -24.70 -37.80
N ALA A 513 39.77 -25.66 -36.96
CA ALA A 513 40.07 -27.09 -37.16
C ALA A 513 39.28 -27.71 -38.32
N ASN A 514 38.13 -27.16 -38.68
CA ASN A 514 37.27 -27.63 -39.78
C ASN A 514 37.51 -26.90 -41.12
N GLN A 515 38.51 -26.01 -41.26
CA GLN A 515 38.91 -25.51 -42.56
C GLN A 515 39.67 -26.61 -43.32
N PRO A 516 39.17 -27.08 -44.47
CA PRO A 516 39.91 -28.05 -45.27
C PRO A 516 41.21 -27.43 -45.77
N GLN A 517 42.32 -28.11 -45.53
CA GLN A 517 43.60 -27.82 -46.20
C GLN A 517 43.41 -27.97 -47.72
N ALA A 518 42.94 -26.90 -48.36
CA ALA A 518 42.96 -26.76 -49.81
C ALA A 518 44.02 -25.70 -50.12
N GLU A 519 45.23 -26.20 -50.34
CA GLU A 519 46.23 -25.64 -51.23
C GLU A 519 47.63 -26.17 -50.88
N GLN A 520 47.94 -27.31 -51.45
CA GLN A 520 49.29 -27.67 -51.89
C GLN A 520 49.19 -28.90 -52.77
N GLN A 521 48.92 -28.69 -54.05
CA GLN A 521 49.49 -29.41 -55.18
C GLN A 521 49.46 -28.56 -56.44
#